data_78bfe4427922f65c22dc74e0434cac77
#
_entry.id   78bfe4427922f65c22dc74e0434cac77
#
_cell.length_a   1.000
_cell.length_b   1.000
_cell.length_c   1.000
_cell.angle_alpha   90.00
_cell.angle_beta   90.00
_cell.angle_gamma   90.00
#
_symmetry.space_group_name_H-M   'P 1'
#
loop_
_entity.id
_entity.type
_entity.pdbx_description
1 polymer ?
#
loop_
_entity_poly.entity_id
_entity_poly.type
_entity_poly.pdbx_seq_one_letter_code
_entity_poly.pdbx_strand_id
1 'polypeptide(L)'
;MKQLFFVLLVLCHSGFAQVNLQKGLKAYYPFDGNANDASGNNNNPSFNNATLTSDRAGNANSAYHFNGVNNYIQIQDNPSLNFGNQITLSVWVRPTGFYYDICHASSILLKGTADYYPGNYALRFDDALFTSSNGCSGQPLKDSLHLNFRGTATSQIPYTPYIKKNQWYSLVYTNDGTTAKLYVDCELKYAIKFKEKFTNTDDLLFGKTNNPVFPFWLNADLDDIRIYDRAVTEAEINALCHEQKEKKKDTTQLIEPAKRIVTDTPKLPEPVKEIPIEKRTNELVRQIPVDHDSVTVTLYDNGEIDGDSVTLIYNDKIITTHQRLSDKPITFTLKVEAGKKRNELVMYAENLGSIPPNTALMVIYDGKKRYELNISSTTNSNGVVAFTLKE
;
A
#
# COMPACT_ATOMS: atom_id res chain seq x y z
N MET A 1 9.85 45.51 -64.40
CA MET A 1 10.44 45.22 -63.10
C MET A 1 9.33 44.61 -62.21
N LYS A 2 9.36 43.30 -61.99
CA LYS A 2 8.42 42.58 -61.10
C LYS A 2 9.11 42.45 -59.75
N GLN A 3 8.59 43.14 -58.74
CA GLN A 3 9.04 42.96 -57.35
C GLN A 3 8.44 41.66 -56.77
N LEU A 4 9.32 40.73 -56.38
CA LEU A 4 8.99 39.48 -55.71
C LEU A 4 8.92 39.77 -54.21
N PHE A 5 7.71 39.75 -53.61
CA PHE A 5 7.53 39.81 -52.13
C PHE A 5 7.79 38.41 -51.56
N PHE A 6 8.88 38.28 -50.79
CA PHE A 6 9.18 37.09 -50.00
C PHE A 6 8.42 37.23 -48.65
N VAL A 7 7.36 36.49 -48.48
CA VAL A 7 6.67 36.35 -47.18
C VAL A 7 7.43 35.32 -46.33
N LEU A 8 8.15 35.82 -45.33
CA LEU A 8 8.83 35.00 -44.34
C LEU A 8 7.79 34.45 -43.36
N LEU A 9 7.43 33.14 -43.49
CA LEU A 9 6.55 32.46 -42.58
C LEU A 9 7.36 32.09 -41.32
N VAL A 10 7.24 32.87 -40.25
CA VAL A 10 7.79 32.54 -38.92
C VAL A 10 6.93 31.46 -38.31
N LEU A 11 7.35 30.21 -38.41
CA LEU A 11 6.79 29.09 -37.65
C LEU A 11 7.19 29.24 -36.19
N CYS A 12 6.31 29.82 -35.37
CA CYS A 12 6.42 29.74 -33.92
C CYS A 12 6.24 28.27 -33.49
N HIS A 13 7.36 27.56 -33.33
CA HIS A 13 7.34 26.31 -32.59
C HIS A 13 7.11 26.66 -31.10
N SER A 14 5.88 26.55 -30.65
CA SER A 14 5.60 26.46 -29.21
C SER A 14 6.22 25.15 -28.71
N GLY A 15 7.44 25.24 -28.19
CA GLY A 15 8.11 24.15 -27.52
C GLY A 15 7.27 23.81 -26.29
N PHE A 16 6.47 22.74 -26.36
CA PHE A 16 5.90 22.12 -25.18
C PHE A 16 7.08 21.67 -24.34
N ALA A 17 7.29 22.32 -23.17
CA ALA A 17 8.28 21.85 -22.20
C ALA A 17 7.93 20.40 -21.86
N GLN A 18 8.83 19.47 -22.18
CA GLN A 18 8.65 18.06 -21.89
C GLN A 18 8.47 17.89 -20.38
N VAL A 19 7.34 17.33 -19.96
CA VAL A 19 7.06 17.02 -18.55
C VAL A 19 8.06 15.99 -18.06
N ASN A 20 8.77 16.30 -16.96
CA ASN A 20 9.76 15.42 -16.36
C ASN A 20 9.39 15.08 -14.92
N LEU A 21 8.64 14.01 -14.73
CA LEU A 21 8.19 13.53 -13.42
C LEU A 21 9.33 12.89 -12.58
N GLN A 22 10.53 12.72 -13.11
CA GLN A 22 11.70 12.23 -12.36
C GLN A 22 12.45 13.36 -11.63
N LYS A 23 12.31 14.60 -12.09
CA LYS A 23 13.00 15.74 -11.49
C LYS A 23 12.52 15.99 -10.06
N GLY A 24 13.43 15.89 -9.09
CA GLY A 24 13.14 16.12 -7.66
C GLY A 24 12.32 15.00 -7.00
N LEU A 25 12.13 13.85 -7.66
CA LEU A 25 11.45 12.69 -7.10
C LEU A 25 12.32 12.07 -5.97
N LYS A 26 11.75 11.92 -4.79
CA LYS A 26 12.41 11.38 -3.59
C LYS A 26 11.87 10.03 -3.16
N ALA A 27 10.61 9.76 -3.41
CA ALA A 27 10.02 8.45 -3.22
C ALA A 27 8.93 8.21 -4.26
N TYR A 28 8.83 6.96 -4.72
CA TYR A 28 7.77 6.52 -5.64
C TYR A 28 7.34 5.09 -5.32
N TYR A 29 6.10 4.92 -4.96
CA TYR A 29 5.49 3.63 -4.65
C TYR A 29 4.40 3.34 -5.69
N PRO A 30 4.74 2.63 -6.79
CA PRO A 30 3.77 2.27 -7.83
C PRO A 30 2.83 1.16 -7.41
N PHE A 31 3.15 0.46 -6.32
CA PHE A 31 2.41 -0.67 -5.76
C PHE A 31 2.14 -1.85 -6.73
N ASP A 32 2.90 -1.93 -7.79
CA ASP A 32 2.84 -3.02 -8.77
C ASP A 32 3.42 -4.33 -8.21
N GLY A 33 2.62 -5.06 -7.40
CA GLY A 33 2.98 -6.34 -6.79
C GLY A 33 3.77 -6.24 -5.48
N ASN A 34 4.28 -5.06 -5.12
CA ASN A 34 5.03 -4.82 -3.89
C ASN A 34 4.98 -3.34 -3.48
N ALA A 35 5.48 -3.01 -2.30
CA ALA A 35 5.52 -1.64 -1.77
C ALA A 35 6.92 -1.00 -1.84
N ASN A 36 7.83 -1.50 -2.67
CA ASN A 36 9.19 -0.96 -2.77
C ASN A 36 9.21 0.42 -3.43
N ASP A 37 10.18 1.23 -3.01
CA ASP A 37 10.46 2.53 -3.59
C ASP A 37 11.11 2.39 -4.97
N ALA A 38 10.45 2.87 -6.01
CA ALA A 38 10.91 2.88 -7.38
C ALA A 38 11.63 4.19 -7.77
N SER A 39 11.84 5.13 -6.86
CA SER A 39 12.53 6.41 -7.13
C SER A 39 14.04 6.27 -7.27
N GLY A 40 14.60 5.18 -6.77
CA GLY A 40 16.06 4.95 -6.69
C GLY A 40 16.71 5.48 -5.39
N ASN A 41 15.96 6.06 -4.46
CA ASN A 41 16.46 6.57 -3.18
C ASN A 41 16.42 5.53 -2.04
N ASN A 42 15.95 4.30 -2.33
CA ASN A 42 15.88 3.17 -1.38
C ASN A 42 15.03 3.45 -0.12
N ASN A 43 13.97 4.24 -0.24
CA ASN A 43 13.00 4.46 0.82
C ASN A 43 12.01 3.29 0.92
N ASN A 44 12.54 2.05 0.98
CA ASN A 44 11.72 0.85 1.04
C ASN A 44 11.04 0.71 2.40
N PRO A 45 9.81 0.15 2.47
CA PRO A 45 9.14 -0.10 3.73
C PRO A 45 9.94 -1.02 4.65
N SER A 46 10.01 -0.65 5.93
CA SER A 46 10.46 -1.52 7.02
C SER A 46 9.33 -2.39 7.57
N PHE A 47 8.08 -2.01 7.31
CA PHE A 47 6.88 -2.75 7.70
C PHE A 47 5.75 -2.52 6.69
N ASN A 48 5.01 -3.58 6.37
CA ASN A 48 3.80 -3.53 5.55
C ASN A 48 2.87 -4.69 5.92
N ASN A 49 1.67 -4.38 6.40
CA ASN A 49 0.59 -5.35 6.61
C ASN A 49 -0.70 -4.98 5.85
N ALA A 50 -0.61 -4.03 4.91
CA ALA A 50 -1.69 -3.76 3.98
C ALA A 50 -1.78 -4.88 2.92
N THR A 51 -2.92 -5.04 2.29
CA THR A 51 -3.17 -6.14 1.33
C THR A 51 -3.21 -5.64 -0.10
N LEU A 52 -2.60 -6.39 -1.01
CA LEU A 52 -2.66 -6.07 -2.44
C LEU A 52 -4.10 -6.13 -2.95
N THR A 53 -4.47 -5.17 -3.79
CA THR A 53 -5.78 -5.05 -4.44
C THR A 53 -5.63 -4.60 -5.89
N SER A 54 -6.75 -4.41 -6.58
CA SER A 54 -6.73 -3.90 -7.96
C SER A 54 -6.56 -2.39 -7.99
N ASP A 55 -5.77 -1.91 -8.95
CA ASP A 55 -5.60 -0.50 -9.24
C ASP A 55 -6.81 0.14 -9.95
N ARG A 56 -6.70 1.41 -10.35
CA ARG A 56 -7.74 2.17 -11.06
C ARG A 56 -8.01 1.68 -12.50
N ALA A 57 -7.10 0.90 -13.09
CA ALA A 57 -7.29 0.26 -14.41
C ALA A 57 -7.87 -1.17 -14.28
N GLY A 58 -8.00 -1.69 -13.05
CA GLY A 58 -8.47 -3.04 -12.76
C GLY A 58 -7.37 -4.10 -12.83
N ASN A 59 -6.09 -3.70 -12.85
CA ASN A 59 -4.98 -4.65 -12.77
C ASN A 59 -4.90 -5.22 -11.36
N ALA A 60 -4.96 -6.54 -11.22
CA ALA A 60 -4.83 -7.21 -9.94
C ALA A 60 -3.44 -6.97 -9.31
N ASN A 61 -3.40 -6.90 -7.97
CA ASN A 61 -2.16 -6.72 -7.19
C ASN A 61 -1.35 -5.48 -7.59
N SER A 62 -2.01 -4.38 -7.95
CA SER A 62 -1.37 -3.15 -8.42
C SER A 62 -1.80 -1.92 -7.63
N ALA A 63 -2.33 -2.13 -6.43
CA ALA A 63 -2.63 -1.13 -5.40
C ALA A 63 -2.62 -1.82 -4.04
N TYR A 64 -2.62 -1.06 -2.93
CA TYR A 64 -2.75 -1.59 -1.58
C TYR A 64 -4.04 -1.14 -0.92
N HIS A 65 -4.72 -2.11 -0.29
CA HIS A 65 -5.92 -1.91 0.54
C HIS A 65 -5.57 -1.76 2.01
N PHE A 66 -6.15 -0.75 2.66
CA PHE A 66 -6.06 -0.47 4.09
C PHE A 66 -7.45 -0.63 4.70
N ASN A 67 -7.57 -1.43 5.75
CA ASN A 67 -8.84 -1.92 6.30
C ASN A 67 -9.52 -0.99 7.33
N GLY A 68 -8.95 0.16 7.64
CA GLY A 68 -9.51 1.10 8.62
C GLY A 68 -9.33 0.68 10.09
N VAL A 69 -8.58 -0.38 10.38
CA VAL A 69 -8.43 -0.96 11.72
C VAL A 69 -6.98 -1.03 12.18
N ASN A 70 -6.10 -1.60 11.35
CA ASN A 70 -4.72 -1.88 11.74
C ASN A 70 -3.73 -1.98 10.58
N ASN A 71 -4.17 -1.80 9.34
CA ASN A 71 -3.27 -1.84 8.20
C ASN A 71 -2.49 -0.53 8.04
N TYR A 72 -1.17 -0.66 7.85
CA TYR A 72 -0.30 0.47 7.53
C TYR A 72 0.98 0.00 6.84
N ILE A 73 1.65 0.95 6.20
CA ILE A 73 3.00 0.79 5.66
C ILE A 73 3.88 1.80 6.36
N GLN A 74 5.08 1.38 6.83
CA GLN A 74 6.04 2.20 7.54
C GLN A 74 7.37 2.22 6.80
N ILE A 75 7.86 3.40 6.52
CA ILE A 75 9.18 3.66 5.96
C ILE A 75 9.99 4.37 7.04
N GLN A 76 11.14 3.81 7.43
CA GLN A 76 12.01 4.42 8.42
C GLN A 76 12.47 5.81 7.98
N ASP A 77 12.72 6.69 8.96
CA ASP A 77 13.28 8.00 8.69
C ASP A 77 14.55 7.90 7.83
N ASN A 78 14.59 8.73 6.80
CA ASN A 78 15.70 8.81 5.88
C ASN A 78 15.95 10.28 5.53
N PRO A 79 17.20 10.75 5.51
CA PRO A 79 17.50 12.13 5.11
C PRO A 79 16.93 12.56 3.75
N SER A 80 16.74 11.62 2.82
CA SER A 80 16.10 11.88 1.52
C SER A 80 14.64 12.27 1.62
N LEU A 81 13.97 11.99 2.75
CA LEU A 81 12.57 12.32 3.06
C LEU A 81 12.43 13.58 3.92
N ASN A 82 13.54 14.30 4.14
CA ASN A 82 13.58 15.55 4.88
C ASN A 82 13.82 16.72 3.90
N PHE A 83 12.89 17.65 3.85
CA PHE A 83 12.84 18.70 2.84
C PHE A 83 13.01 20.10 3.45
N GLY A 84 13.42 21.04 2.61
CA GLY A 84 13.36 22.46 2.93
C GLY A 84 11.91 22.94 3.04
N ASN A 85 11.61 24.06 2.43
CA ASN A 85 10.27 24.66 2.45
C ASN A 85 9.41 24.30 1.23
N GLN A 86 9.88 23.42 0.36
CA GLN A 86 9.16 22.97 -0.82
C GLN A 86 8.90 21.47 -0.77
N ILE A 87 7.72 21.05 -1.20
CA ILE A 87 7.33 19.67 -1.27
C ILE A 87 6.18 19.48 -2.27
N THR A 88 6.12 18.27 -2.86
CA THR A 88 4.89 17.78 -3.49
C THR A 88 4.62 16.38 -2.99
N LEU A 89 3.36 16.13 -2.64
CA LEU A 89 2.81 14.83 -2.31
C LEU A 89 1.75 14.50 -3.36
N SER A 90 1.88 13.36 -4.02
CA SER A 90 0.89 12.88 -5.01
C SER A 90 0.47 11.47 -4.65
N VAL A 91 -0.81 11.15 -4.76
CA VAL A 91 -1.35 9.82 -4.47
C VAL A 91 -2.66 9.61 -5.23
N TRP A 92 -2.89 8.39 -5.70
CA TRP A 92 -4.21 7.92 -6.06
C TRP A 92 -4.84 7.22 -4.87
N VAL A 93 -6.07 7.60 -4.52
CA VAL A 93 -6.79 7.05 -3.36
C VAL A 93 -8.23 6.71 -3.72
N ARG A 94 -8.70 5.55 -3.27
CA ARG A 94 -10.10 5.12 -3.35
C ARG A 94 -10.62 4.85 -1.95
N PRO A 95 -11.36 5.78 -1.32
CA PRO A 95 -11.98 5.53 -0.02
C PRO A 95 -12.98 4.35 -0.12
N THR A 96 -12.82 3.34 0.72
CA THR A 96 -13.71 2.18 0.79
C THR A 96 -14.59 2.21 2.04
N GLY A 97 -14.16 2.98 3.04
CA GLY A 97 -14.89 3.26 4.27
C GLY A 97 -14.34 4.50 4.96
N PHE A 98 -14.78 4.72 6.19
CA PHE A 98 -14.35 5.85 6.99
C PHE A 98 -13.94 5.39 8.36
N TYR A 99 -13.06 6.14 8.99
CA TYR A 99 -12.70 5.95 10.38
C TYR A 99 -13.76 6.61 11.26
N TYR A 100 -14.45 5.81 12.08
CA TYR A 100 -15.59 6.27 12.86
C TYR A 100 -15.24 6.63 14.30
N ASP A 101 -13.99 6.81 14.62
CA ASP A 101 -13.58 7.28 15.92
C ASP A 101 -13.81 8.78 16.07
N ILE A 102 -13.57 9.28 17.29
CA ILE A 102 -13.92 10.62 17.76
C ILE A 102 -13.64 11.76 16.78
N CYS A 103 -12.59 11.64 15.95
CA CYS A 103 -12.16 12.71 15.05
C CYS A 103 -12.57 12.53 13.59
N HIS A 104 -13.21 11.45 13.21
CA HIS A 104 -13.62 11.13 11.83
C HIS A 104 -12.57 11.45 10.77
N ALA A 105 -11.30 11.31 11.13
CA ALA A 105 -10.16 11.57 10.24
C ALA A 105 -9.50 10.27 9.82
N SER A 106 -8.96 10.22 8.61
CA SER A 106 -8.21 9.08 8.09
C SER A 106 -6.92 9.55 7.44
N SER A 107 -5.80 9.05 7.93
CA SER A 107 -4.47 9.45 7.45
C SER A 107 -4.11 8.65 6.20
N ILE A 108 -3.96 9.33 5.08
CA ILE A 108 -3.48 8.75 3.82
C ILE A 108 -1.97 8.54 3.94
N LEU A 109 -1.24 9.61 4.24
CA LEU A 109 0.18 9.57 4.54
C LEU A 109 0.54 10.63 5.57
N LEU A 110 1.54 10.33 6.40
CA LEU A 110 2.09 11.26 7.38
C LEU A 110 3.57 10.95 7.62
N LYS A 111 4.41 11.98 7.59
CA LYS A 111 5.73 11.94 8.23
C LYS A 111 5.72 12.95 9.37
N GLY A 112 5.75 12.44 10.62
CA GLY A 112 5.62 13.24 11.82
C GLY A 112 4.60 12.67 12.80
N THR A 113 4.31 13.42 13.87
CA THR A 113 3.35 13.04 14.91
C THR A 113 1.91 13.44 14.57
N ALA A 114 1.73 14.56 13.88
CA ALA A 114 0.44 15.05 13.37
C ALA A 114 0.68 16.09 12.27
N ASP A 115 -0.32 16.33 11.45
CA ASP A 115 -0.23 17.25 10.31
C ASP A 115 -0.11 18.75 10.67
N TYR A 116 -0.38 19.12 11.90
CA TYR A 116 -0.33 20.50 12.39
C TYR A 116 0.95 20.87 13.18
N TYR A 117 1.87 19.92 13.39
CA TYR A 117 3.15 20.23 14.00
C TYR A 117 4.18 20.73 12.98
N PRO A 118 5.00 21.73 13.34
CA PRO A 118 6.11 22.17 12.50
C PRO A 118 7.02 21.02 12.09
N GLY A 119 7.45 21.03 10.84
CA GLY A 119 8.32 19.99 10.28
C GLY A 119 7.62 18.79 9.70
N ASN A 120 6.36 18.59 10.01
CA ASN A 120 5.58 17.45 9.54
C ASN A 120 4.98 17.69 8.15
N TYR A 121 4.66 16.61 7.42
CA TYR A 121 3.87 16.68 6.21
C TYR A 121 2.88 15.53 6.13
N ALA A 122 1.69 15.81 5.61
CA ALA A 122 0.59 14.86 5.60
C ALA A 122 -0.38 15.07 4.44
N LEU A 123 -1.06 13.99 4.08
CA LEU A 123 -2.34 13.98 3.37
C LEU A 123 -3.33 13.15 4.17
N ARG A 124 -4.54 13.63 4.31
CA ARG A 124 -5.63 12.91 4.99
C ARG A 124 -6.99 13.31 4.41
N PHE A 125 -8.02 12.63 4.82
CA PHE A 125 -9.38 13.13 4.73
C PHE A 125 -10.05 13.12 6.10
N ASP A 126 -10.98 14.03 6.30
CA ASP A 126 -11.73 14.17 7.55
C ASP A 126 -13.13 14.74 7.29
N ASP A 127 -13.93 14.78 8.34
CA ASP A 127 -15.27 15.34 8.30
C ASP A 127 -15.25 16.84 8.09
N ALA A 128 -15.86 17.29 7.00
CA ALA A 128 -15.99 18.70 6.68
C ALA A 128 -16.85 19.50 7.66
N LEU A 129 -17.75 18.82 8.40
CA LEU A 129 -18.59 19.44 9.42
C LEU A 129 -17.91 19.52 10.77
N PHE A 130 -16.74 18.91 10.92
CA PHE A 130 -16.01 18.95 12.17
C PHE A 130 -15.46 20.33 12.45
N THR A 131 -16.10 21.07 13.34
CA THR A 131 -15.59 22.36 13.84
C THR A 131 -14.88 22.12 15.17
N SER A 132 -13.58 22.35 15.19
CA SER A 132 -12.65 21.99 16.26
C SER A 132 -12.82 22.71 17.59
N SER A 133 -13.91 23.41 17.86
CA SER A 133 -14.07 24.18 19.09
C SER A 133 -14.18 23.31 20.37
N ASN A 134 -14.49 22.02 20.25
CA ASN A 134 -14.73 21.13 21.38
C ASN A 134 -13.97 19.80 21.33
N GLY A 135 -12.85 19.72 20.63
CA GLY A 135 -12.16 18.45 20.43
C GLY A 135 -12.91 17.51 19.48
N CYS A 136 -12.39 16.33 19.27
CA CYS A 136 -12.96 15.32 18.37
C CYS A 136 -14.23 14.69 18.99
N SER A 137 -15.31 15.39 19.12
CA SER A 137 -16.57 14.88 19.68
C SER A 137 -17.68 14.92 18.64
N GLY A 138 -17.64 14.03 17.65
CA GLY A 138 -18.66 13.96 16.61
C GLY A 138 -19.49 12.68 16.67
N GLN A 139 -20.74 12.74 16.22
CA GLN A 139 -21.51 11.53 15.92
C GLN A 139 -20.93 10.87 14.68
N PRO A 140 -20.93 9.53 14.57
CA PRO A 140 -20.53 8.84 13.36
C PRO A 140 -21.31 9.39 12.17
N LEU A 141 -20.60 9.79 11.11
CA LEU A 141 -21.25 10.23 9.89
C LEU A 141 -22.04 9.07 9.27
N LYS A 142 -23.29 9.29 9.04
CA LYS A 142 -24.09 8.44 8.17
C LYS A 142 -23.75 8.84 6.74
N ASP A 143 -22.89 8.06 6.10
CA ASP A 143 -22.48 8.24 4.70
C ASP A 143 -21.82 9.59 4.33
N SER A 144 -20.64 9.48 3.92
CA SER A 144 -19.70 10.24 3.07
C SER A 144 -20.02 11.66 2.57
N LEU A 145 -21.13 12.28 2.93
CA LEU A 145 -21.58 13.54 2.35
C LEU A 145 -20.74 14.75 2.77
N HIS A 146 -19.88 14.61 3.79
CA HIS A 146 -19.18 15.74 4.38
C HIS A 146 -17.66 15.55 4.50
N LEU A 147 -17.13 14.44 3.99
CA LEU A 147 -15.70 14.21 4.03
C LEU A 147 -14.98 15.01 2.93
N ASN A 148 -13.79 15.45 3.25
CA ASN A 148 -12.93 16.19 2.34
C ASN A 148 -11.48 15.76 2.48
N PHE A 149 -10.67 16.03 1.46
CA PHE A 149 -9.24 15.85 1.50
C PHE A 149 -8.52 17.06 2.06
N ARG A 150 -7.46 16.82 2.83
CA ARG A 150 -6.58 17.85 3.41
C ARG A 150 -5.11 17.52 3.20
N GLY A 151 -4.32 18.56 3.01
CA GLY A 151 -2.86 18.50 3.07
C GLY A 151 -2.33 19.16 4.35
N THR A 152 -1.01 19.14 4.51
CA THR A 152 -0.33 19.86 5.59
C THR A 152 -0.58 21.36 5.46
N ALA A 153 -1.30 21.91 6.39
CA ALA A 153 -1.49 23.34 6.59
C ALA A 153 -2.33 23.55 7.85
N THR A 154 -2.37 24.75 8.35
CA THR A 154 -3.05 25.14 9.58
C THR A 154 -4.58 25.03 9.51
N SER A 155 -5.24 25.27 10.61
CA SER A 155 -6.67 25.13 10.92
C SER A 155 -7.69 25.84 10.03
N GLN A 156 -7.29 26.55 8.99
CA GLN A 156 -8.19 27.34 8.14
C GLN A 156 -8.25 26.85 6.69
N ILE A 157 -8.23 25.54 6.49
CA ILE A 157 -8.28 24.95 5.16
C ILE A 157 -9.73 24.94 4.67
N PRO A 158 -10.03 25.51 3.50
CA PRO A 158 -11.32 25.35 2.85
C PRO A 158 -11.57 23.87 2.54
N TYR A 159 -12.80 23.43 2.68
CA TYR A 159 -13.17 22.06 2.40
C TYR A 159 -13.18 21.79 0.88
N THR A 160 -12.69 20.61 0.50
CA THR A 160 -12.87 20.11 -0.86
C THR A 160 -14.34 19.68 -1.06
N PRO A 161 -14.81 19.56 -2.33
CA PRO A 161 -16.11 18.96 -2.59
C PRO A 161 -16.19 17.51 -2.03
N TYR A 162 -17.41 17.08 -1.78
CA TYR A 162 -17.71 15.76 -1.24
C TYR A 162 -16.98 14.64 -1.98
N ILE A 163 -16.34 13.76 -1.22
CA ILE A 163 -15.74 12.51 -1.72
C ILE A 163 -16.73 11.37 -1.56
N LYS A 164 -16.72 10.44 -2.51
CA LYS A 164 -17.57 9.26 -2.54
C LYS A 164 -16.75 8.00 -2.30
N LYS A 165 -17.33 7.04 -1.57
CA LYS A 165 -16.74 5.71 -1.44
C LYS A 165 -16.65 5.01 -2.80
N ASN A 166 -15.66 4.15 -2.93
CA ASN A 166 -15.43 3.30 -4.10
C ASN A 166 -15.15 4.06 -5.41
N GLN A 167 -14.76 5.33 -5.31
CA GLN A 167 -14.31 6.14 -6.43
C GLN A 167 -12.83 6.50 -6.24
N TRP A 168 -12.03 6.35 -7.30
CA TRP A 168 -10.64 6.80 -7.32
C TRP A 168 -10.55 8.31 -7.48
N TYR A 169 -9.64 8.90 -6.74
CA TYR A 169 -9.29 10.32 -6.78
C TYR A 169 -7.78 10.47 -6.91
N SER A 170 -7.34 11.38 -7.77
CA SER A 170 -5.97 11.86 -7.80
C SER A 170 -5.83 13.05 -6.85
N LEU A 171 -4.94 12.94 -5.87
CA LEU A 171 -4.62 14.01 -4.95
C LEU A 171 -3.21 14.51 -5.23
N VAL A 172 -3.02 15.82 -5.39
CA VAL A 172 -1.70 16.44 -5.47
C VAL A 172 -1.68 17.64 -4.52
N TYR A 173 -0.86 17.53 -3.47
CA TYR A 173 -0.54 18.66 -2.60
C TYR A 173 0.82 19.23 -2.97
N THR A 174 0.92 20.53 -3.13
CA THR A 174 2.19 21.20 -3.40
C THR A 174 2.41 22.34 -2.40
N ASN A 175 3.67 22.60 -2.04
CA ASN A 175 4.11 23.81 -1.36
C ASN A 175 5.36 24.35 -2.06
N ASP A 176 5.30 25.60 -2.49
CA ASP A 176 6.41 26.28 -3.19
C ASP A 176 7.34 27.05 -2.23
N GLY A 177 7.14 26.91 -0.92
CA GLY A 177 7.85 27.63 0.14
C GLY A 177 7.11 28.86 0.63
N THR A 178 5.99 29.22 0.02
CA THR A 178 5.16 30.37 0.40
C THR A 178 3.67 30.07 0.36
N THR A 179 3.27 29.17 -0.51
CA THR A 179 1.87 28.86 -0.79
C THR A 179 1.69 27.36 -0.90
N ALA A 180 0.82 26.81 -0.09
CA ALA A 180 0.33 25.45 -0.21
C ALA A 180 -0.91 25.41 -1.09
N LYS A 181 -0.97 24.40 -1.98
CA LYS A 181 -2.10 24.16 -2.88
C LYS A 181 -2.50 22.71 -2.82
N LEU A 182 -3.80 22.42 -2.87
CA LEU A 182 -4.32 21.07 -3.02
C LEU A 182 -5.16 20.96 -4.30
N TYR A 183 -4.84 19.96 -5.09
CA TYR A 183 -5.57 19.59 -6.29
C TYR A 183 -6.25 18.24 -6.06
N VAL A 184 -7.48 18.11 -6.54
CA VAL A 184 -8.24 16.86 -6.59
C VAL A 184 -8.68 16.66 -8.03
N ASP A 185 -8.32 15.54 -8.63
CA ASP A 185 -8.60 15.23 -10.04
C ASP A 185 -8.17 16.37 -10.99
N CYS A 186 -6.93 16.85 -10.82
CA CYS A 186 -6.29 17.98 -11.52
C CYS A 186 -6.87 19.36 -11.22
N GLU A 187 -7.97 19.47 -10.52
CA GLU A 187 -8.58 20.77 -10.22
C GLU A 187 -8.04 21.36 -8.91
N LEU A 188 -7.61 22.61 -8.94
CA LEU A 188 -7.22 23.36 -7.74
C LEU A 188 -8.44 23.55 -6.83
N LYS A 189 -8.41 22.95 -5.63
CA LYS A 189 -9.49 23.05 -4.64
C LYS A 189 -9.24 24.12 -3.60
N TYR A 190 -7.99 24.30 -3.17
CA TYR A 190 -7.62 25.46 -2.36
C TYR A 190 -6.15 25.85 -2.52
N ALA A 191 -5.85 27.10 -2.13
CA ALA A 191 -4.51 27.64 -2.01
C ALA A 191 -4.44 28.54 -0.79
N ILE A 192 -3.43 28.35 0.07
CA ILE A 192 -3.24 29.16 1.27
C ILE A 192 -1.78 29.57 1.42
N LYS A 193 -1.53 30.70 2.11
CA LYS A 193 -0.19 31.08 2.51
C LYS A 193 0.26 30.15 3.62
N PHE A 194 1.32 29.37 3.36
CA PHE A 194 1.88 28.44 4.30
C PHE A 194 3.39 28.33 4.09
N LYS A 195 4.15 28.69 5.12
CA LYS A 195 5.61 28.70 5.06
C LYS A 195 6.15 27.89 6.23
N GLU A 196 6.65 26.72 5.91
CA GLU A 196 7.21 25.76 6.86
C GLU A 196 8.38 25.01 6.23
N LYS A 197 9.20 24.38 7.07
CA LYS A 197 10.19 23.37 6.63
C LYS A 197 9.61 22.00 6.92
N PHE A 198 9.84 21.07 6.02
CA PHE A 198 9.35 19.67 6.11
C PHE A 198 10.48 18.76 6.53
N THR A 199 10.91 18.86 7.81
CA THR A 199 12.07 18.12 8.36
C THR A 199 11.77 17.68 9.78
N ASN A 200 11.82 16.38 10.02
CA ASN A 200 11.67 15.73 11.31
C ASN A 200 12.35 14.34 11.28
N THR A 201 12.43 13.68 12.42
CA THR A 201 13.05 12.34 12.56
C THR A 201 12.02 11.22 12.71
N ASP A 202 10.74 11.49 12.47
CA ASP A 202 9.70 10.47 12.50
C ASP A 202 9.71 9.63 11.22
N ASP A 203 9.19 8.42 11.30
CA ASP A 203 8.96 7.56 10.15
C ASP A 203 7.87 8.12 9.23
N LEU A 204 7.97 7.81 7.94
CA LEU A 204 6.89 8.04 7.00
C LEU A 204 5.90 6.86 7.08
N LEU A 205 4.62 7.19 7.32
CA LEU A 205 3.54 6.22 7.48
C LEU A 205 2.50 6.40 6.40
N PHE A 206 2.02 5.30 5.82
CA PHE A 206 0.82 5.26 5.01
C PHE A 206 -0.27 4.51 5.79
N GLY A 207 -1.48 5.04 5.83
CA GLY A 207 -2.63 4.38 6.41
C GLY A 207 -2.87 4.62 7.89
N LYS A 208 -2.02 5.41 8.57
CA LYS A 208 -2.22 5.80 9.99
C LYS A 208 -1.41 7.03 10.36
N THR A 209 -1.68 7.59 11.55
CA THR A 209 -0.77 8.54 12.21
C THR A 209 0.15 7.82 13.20
N ASN A 210 1.18 8.53 13.68
CA ASN A 210 2.06 8.06 14.74
C ASN A 210 1.48 8.31 16.16
N ASN A 211 0.26 8.82 16.26
CA ASN A 211 -0.39 9.06 17.55
C ASN A 211 -1.09 7.79 18.05
N PRO A 212 -0.73 7.23 19.20
CA PRO A 212 -1.33 6.00 19.71
C PRO A 212 -2.78 6.17 20.18
N VAL A 213 -3.18 7.41 20.51
CA VAL A 213 -4.56 7.71 20.98
C VAL A 213 -5.46 7.98 19.78
N PHE A 214 -4.93 8.64 18.74
CA PHE A 214 -5.66 9.01 17.52
C PHE A 214 -4.93 8.47 16.28
N PRO A 215 -4.96 7.16 16.03
CA PRO A 215 -4.23 6.53 14.94
C PRO A 215 -4.79 6.90 13.57
N PHE A 216 -6.02 7.38 13.47
CA PHE A 216 -6.68 7.78 12.23
C PHE A 216 -6.51 6.77 11.09
N TRP A 217 -6.85 5.51 11.40
CA TRP A 217 -6.73 4.40 10.47
C TRP A 217 -7.43 4.66 9.13
N LEU A 218 -6.72 4.41 8.05
CA LEU A 218 -7.23 4.56 6.70
C LEU A 218 -8.08 3.36 6.29
N ASN A 219 -9.27 3.63 5.76
CA ASN A 219 -10.11 2.64 5.10
C ASN A 219 -10.24 3.02 3.61
N ALA A 220 -9.25 2.64 2.82
CA ALA A 220 -9.12 3.03 1.42
C ALA A 220 -8.11 2.13 0.69
N ASP A 221 -8.10 2.21 -0.64
CA ASP A 221 -7.00 1.74 -1.46
C ASP A 221 -6.11 2.91 -1.85
N LEU A 222 -4.80 2.65 -1.87
CA LEU A 222 -3.77 3.60 -2.30
C LEU A 222 -3.00 3.05 -3.48
N ASP A 223 -2.62 3.97 -4.37
CA ASP A 223 -1.83 3.66 -5.55
C ASP A 223 -0.95 4.86 -5.95
N ASP A 224 0.16 4.61 -6.65
CA ASP A 224 1.05 5.62 -7.25
C ASP A 224 1.41 6.79 -6.31
N ILE A 225 1.94 6.49 -5.11
CA ILE A 225 2.38 7.55 -4.19
C ILE A 225 3.73 8.11 -4.67
N ARG A 226 3.81 9.42 -4.86
CA ARG A 226 5.05 10.13 -5.19
C ARG A 226 5.31 11.30 -4.25
N ILE A 227 6.56 11.46 -3.87
CA ILE A 227 7.05 12.54 -3.00
C ILE A 227 8.19 13.25 -3.69
N TYR A 228 8.12 14.59 -3.78
CA TYR A 228 9.13 15.44 -4.42
C TYR A 228 9.65 16.49 -3.45
N ASP A 229 10.91 16.90 -3.61
CA ASP A 229 11.55 17.98 -2.84
C ASP A 229 11.29 19.38 -3.41
N ARG A 230 10.30 19.52 -4.25
CA ARG A 230 9.90 20.77 -4.92
C ARG A 230 8.39 20.85 -5.14
N ALA A 231 7.88 22.01 -5.40
CA ALA A 231 6.57 22.15 -6.01
C ALA A 231 6.66 21.74 -7.49
N VAL A 232 5.82 20.78 -7.90
CA VAL A 232 5.66 20.43 -9.32
C VAL A 232 4.83 21.49 -10.05
N THR A 233 5.05 21.62 -11.35
CA THR A 233 4.32 22.57 -12.21
C THR A 233 2.90 22.10 -12.50
N GLU A 234 2.04 23.00 -12.97
CA GLU A 234 0.67 22.63 -13.39
C GLU A 234 0.65 21.60 -14.54
N ALA A 235 1.62 21.67 -15.45
CA ALA A 235 1.77 20.67 -16.49
C ALA A 235 2.11 19.29 -15.93
N GLU A 236 2.96 19.24 -14.88
CA GLU A 236 3.30 17.99 -14.19
C GLU A 236 2.13 17.48 -13.34
N ILE A 237 1.35 18.36 -12.69
CA ILE A 237 0.11 17.99 -11.98
C ILE A 237 -0.86 17.35 -12.97
N ASN A 238 -1.06 17.97 -14.12
CA ASN A 238 -1.92 17.44 -15.17
C ASN A 238 -1.46 16.06 -15.67
N ALA A 239 -0.14 15.87 -15.81
CA ALA A 239 0.42 14.58 -16.16
C ALA A 239 0.19 13.51 -15.08
N LEU A 240 0.39 13.85 -13.79
CA LEU A 240 0.15 12.93 -12.65
C LEU A 240 -1.31 12.49 -12.55
N CYS A 241 -2.26 13.42 -12.73
CA CYS A 241 -3.68 13.12 -12.65
C CYS A 241 -4.21 12.32 -13.85
N HIS A 242 -3.64 12.50 -15.04
CA HIS A 242 -4.06 11.80 -16.25
C HIS A 242 -3.18 10.61 -16.59
N GLU A 243 -2.24 10.26 -15.70
CA GLU A 243 -1.41 9.07 -15.90
C GLU A 243 -2.30 7.82 -16.01
N GLN A 244 -2.31 7.26 -17.22
CA GLN A 244 -3.07 6.06 -17.51
C GLN A 244 -2.24 4.85 -17.08
N LYS A 245 -2.73 4.04 -16.14
CA LYS A 245 -2.20 2.70 -16.00
C LYS A 245 -2.68 1.85 -17.17
N GLU A 246 -1.74 1.31 -17.95
CA GLU A 246 -2.10 0.37 -19.00
C GLU A 246 -2.76 -0.87 -18.38
N LYS A 247 -3.86 -1.34 -18.98
CA LYS A 247 -4.45 -2.59 -18.59
C LYS A 247 -3.47 -3.71 -18.92
N LYS A 248 -2.92 -4.37 -17.90
CA LYS A 248 -2.04 -5.53 -18.09
C LYS A 248 -2.80 -6.55 -18.92
N LYS A 249 -2.27 -6.95 -20.08
CA LYS A 249 -2.88 -7.98 -20.92
C LYS A 249 -2.98 -9.25 -20.08
N ASP A 250 -4.19 -9.75 -19.91
CA ASP A 250 -4.43 -11.04 -19.28
C ASP A 250 -3.81 -12.12 -20.17
N THR A 251 -2.65 -12.62 -19.78
CA THR A 251 -1.90 -13.63 -20.53
C THR A 251 -2.57 -15.02 -20.41
N THR A 252 -3.78 -15.08 -19.88
CA THR A 252 -4.54 -16.31 -19.64
C THR A 252 -5.51 -16.67 -20.78
N GLN A 253 -5.37 -16.11 -21.97
CA GLN A 253 -6.19 -16.52 -23.11
C GLN A 253 -5.39 -17.22 -24.19
N LEU A 254 -5.71 -18.53 -24.31
CA LEU A 254 -5.63 -19.38 -25.51
C LEU A 254 -4.23 -19.87 -25.93
N ILE A 255 -3.88 -21.01 -25.38
CA ILE A 255 -3.06 -21.98 -26.12
C ILE A 255 -4.02 -22.86 -26.94
N GLU A 256 -4.34 -22.45 -28.16
CA GLU A 256 -4.73 -23.41 -29.20
C GLU A 256 -3.49 -24.18 -29.66
N PRO A 257 -3.58 -25.49 -29.88
CA PRO A 257 -2.42 -26.28 -30.25
C PRO A 257 -1.98 -25.97 -31.68
N ALA A 258 -0.96 -25.12 -31.85
CA ALA A 258 -0.34 -24.89 -33.15
C ALA A 258 0.60 -26.01 -33.54
N LYS A 259 0.44 -26.48 -34.77
CA LYS A 259 1.28 -27.42 -35.50
C LYS A 259 2.77 -27.12 -35.38
N ARG A 260 3.54 -28.19 -35.10
CA ARG A 260 5.01 -28.20 -35.12
C ARG A 260 5.57 -27.66 -36.43
N ILE A 261 6.41 -26.64 -36.31
CA ILE A 261 7.49 -26.38 -37.25
C ILE A 261 8.78 -26.22 -36.44
N VAL A 262 9.75 -27.07 -36.77
CA VAL A 262 11.09 -27.11 -36.14
C VAL A 262 11.96 -26.10 -36.85
N THR A 263 12.52 -25.11 -36.16
CA THR A 263 13.81 -24.47 -36.52
C THR A 263 14.38 -23.71 -35.30
N ASP A 264 15.61 -24.06 -35.02
CA ASP A 264 16.70 -23.39 -34.27
C ASP A 264 16.42 -22.40 -33.11
N THR A 265 17.03 -22.77 -32.01
CA THR A 265 17.06 -22.17 -30.67
C THR A 265 17.88 -20.88 -30.58
N PRO A 266 17.38 -19.85 -29.88
CA PRO A 266 18.19 -18.98 -29.03
C PRO A 266 17.95 -19.26 -27.56
N LYS A 267 19.03 -19.30 -26.81
CA LYS A 267 19.16 -19.61 -25.38
C LYS A 267 18.24 -18.73 -24.52
N LEU A 268 17.30 -19.38 -23.78
CA LEU A 268 16.46 -18.76 -22.75
C LEU A 268 17.30 -18.28 -21.55
N PRO A 269 16.89 -17.19 -20.88
CA PRO A 269 17.39 -16.89 -19.56
C PRO A 269 16.89 -17.93 -18.56
N GLU A 270 17.72 -18.26 -17.58
CA GLU A 270 17.48 -19.32 -16.62
C GLU A 270 16.19 -19.08 -15.81
N PRO A 271 15.37 -20.12 -15.55
CA PRO A 271 14.16 -20.01 -14.75
C PRO A 271 14.52 -19.70 -13.29
N VAL A 272 13.75 -18.79 -12.71
CA VAL A 272 13.69 -18.59 -11.24
C VAL A 272 13.51 -20.00 -10.62
N LYS A 273 14.42 -20.40 -9.75
CA LYS A 273 14.35 -21.69 -9.04
C LYS A 273 12.99 -21.83 -8.39
N GLU A 274 12.13 -22.68 -8.95
CA GLU A 274 10.97 -23.19 -8.24
C GLU A 274 11.50 -23.87 -6.96
N ILE A 275 11.01 -23.42 -5.81
CA ILE A 275 11.31 -24.08 -4.53
C ILE A 275 10.69 -25.47 -4.64
N PRO A 276 11.45 -26.55 -4.56
CA PRO A 276 10.92 -27.90 -4.73
C PRO A 276 10.13 -28.31 -3.48
N ILE A 277 8.88 -27.83 -3.38
CA ILE A 277 7.91 -28.17 -2.31
C ILE A 277 7.62 -29.68 -2.28
N GLU A 278 7.81 -30.38 -3.40
CA GLU A 278 7.44 -31.80 -3.60
C GLU A 278 8.26 -32.80 -2.82
N LYS A 279 9.34 -32.43 -2.12
CA LYS A 279 10.25 -33.36 -1.45
C LYS A 279 10.14 -33.42 0.06
N ARG A 280 9.25 -32.64 0.70
CA ARG A 280 9.12 -32.62 2.15
C ARG A 280 7.88 -33.36 2.63
N THR A 281 8.01 -34.03 3.76
CA THR A 281 6.88 -34.71 4.40
C THR A 281 6.02 -33.67 5.10
N ASN A 282 4.71 -33.64 4.83
CA ASN A 282 3.75 -32.81 5.55
C ASN A 282 3.32 -33.52 6.85
N GLU A 283 3.69 -32.96 7.99
CA GLU A 283 3.37 -33.48 9.31
C GLU A 283 2.18 -32.71 9.89
N LEU A 284 1.03 -33.43 10.06
CA LEU A 284 -0.16 -32.82 10.64
C LEU A 284 0.03 -32.61 12.14
N VAL A 285 0.21 -31.34 12.55
CA VAL A 285 0.34 -30.93 13.95
C VAL A 285 -1.02 -30.97 14.65
N ARG A 286 -2.05 -30.42 13.99
CA ARG A 286 -3.41 -30.37 14.57
C ARG A 286 -4.49 -30.24 13.51
N GLN A 287 -5.65 -30.90 13.76
CA GLN A 287 -6.89 -30.65 13.04
C GLN A 287 -7.85 -29.88 13.94
N ILE A 288 -8.38 -28.74 13.48
CA ILE A 288 -9.22 -27.83 14.22
C ILE A 288 -10.61 -27.79 13.59
N PRO A 289 -11.65 -28.26 14.29
CA PRO A 289 -13.02 -28.06 13.85
C PRO A 289 -13.44 -26.61 14.13
N VAL A 290 -13.87 -25.88 13.08
CA VAL A 290 -14.25 -24.48 13.15
C VAL A 290 -15.75 -24.29 12.91
N ASP A 291 -16.33 -23.25 13.49
CA ASP A 291 -17.77 -22.97 13.39
C ASP A 291 -18.08 -21.97 12.26
N HIS A 292 -17.07 -21.24 11.77
CA HIS A 292 -17.21 -20.20 10.73
C HIS A 292 -16.47 -20.60 9.48
N ASP A 293 -16.93 -20.12 8.34
CA ASP A 293 -16.32 -20.33 7.01
C ASP A 293 -15.02 -19.54 6.79
N SER A 294 -14.55 -18.83 7.81
CA SER A 294 -13.28 -18.12 7.80
C SER A 294 -12.62 -18.13 9.17
N VAL A 295 -11.29 -18.23 9.19
CA VAL A 295 -10.46 -18.16 10.38
C VAL A 295 -9.35 -17.12 10.20
N THR A 296 -9.03 -16.41 11.27
CA THR A 296 -7.85 -15.54 11.29
C THR A 296 -6.70 -16.29 11.93
N VAL A 297 -5.57 -16.33 11.23
CA VAL A 297 -4.35 -17.00 11.69
C VAL A 297 -3.26 -15.97 11.89
N THR A 298 -2.56 -16.05 13.01
CA THR A 298 -1.45 -15.17 13.36
C THR A 298 -0.25 -16.02 13.76
N LEU A 299 0.91 -15.77 13.16
CA LEU A 299 2.17 -16.42 13.50
C LEU A 299 3.11 -15.45 14.18
N TYR A 300 3.83 -15.96 15.18
CA TYR A 300 4.92 -15.30 15.88
C TYR A 300 6.13 -16.24 15.91
N ASP A 301 7.33 -15.69 16.01
CA ASP A 301 8.46 -16.48 16.48
C ASP A 301 8.18 -16.94 17.93
N ASN A 302 8.42 -18.20 18.24
CA ASN A 302 8.17 -18.72 19.61
C ASN A 302 9.46 -18.97 20.41
N GLY A 303 10.60 -18.53 19.88
CA GLY A 303 11.91 -18.71 20.47
C GLY A 303 12.75 -17.42 20.45
N GLU A 304 14.07 -17.59 20.33
CA GLU A 304 14.97 -16.47 20.04
C GLU A 304 14.81 -16.08 18.56
N ILE A 305 14.69 -14.78 18.30
CA ILE A 305 14.57 -14.27 16.93
C ILE A 305 15.91 -14.47 16.22
N ASP A 306 16.03 -15.58 15.52
CA ASP A 306 17.29 -16.06 14.95
C ASP A 306 17.37 -15.97 13.41
N GLY A 307 16.33 -15.39 12.79
CA GLY A 307 16.27 -15.14 11.37
C GLY A 307 15.49 -16.16 10.54
N ASP A 308 14.66 -16.96 11.19
CA ASP A 308 13.73 -17.88 10.54
C ASP A 308 12.86 -17.18 9.48
N SER A 309 12.79 -17.79 8.30
CA SER A 309 11.92 -17.36 7.20
C SER A 309 11.07 -18.51 6.68
N VAL A 310 9.80 -18.23 6.44
CA VAL A 310 8.80 -19.22 6.06
C VAL A 310 8.00 -18.79 4.84
N THR A 311 7.58 -19.77 4.04
CA THR A 311 6.51 -19.67 3.06
C THR A 311 5.27 -20.36 3.62
N LEU A 312 4.11 -19.74 3.45
CA LEU A 312 2.83 -20.30 3.87
C LEU A 312 2.03 -20.73 2.65
N ILE A 313 1.52 -21.96 2.71
CA ILE A 313 0.75 -22.58 1.63
C ILE A 313 -0.60 -23.00 2.20
N TYR A 314 -1.69 -22.58 1.56
CA TYR A 314 -3.04 -22.95 1.96
C TYR A 314 -3.79 -23.63 0.82
N ASN A 315 -4.24 -24.85 1.04
CA ASN A 315 -4.94 -25.64 0.02
C ASN A 315 -4.17 -25.68 -1.31
N ASP A 316 -2.88 -26.03 -1.23
CA ASP A 316 -1.94 -26.12 -2.36
C ASP A 316 -1.65 -24.79 -3.08
N LYS A 317 -2.07 -23.66 -2.50
CA LYS A 317 -1.77 -22.32 -3.03
C LYS A 317 -0.85 -21.57 -2.08
N ILE A 318 0.22 -21.01 -2.60
CA ILE A 318 1.11 -20.13 -1.85
C ILE A 318 0.31 -18.85 -1.51
N ILE A 319 0.20 -18.55 -0.21
CA ILE A 319 -0.46 -17.33 0.28
C ILE A 319 0.53 -16.23 0.62
N THR A 320 1.74 -16.61 1.02
CA THR A 320 2.84 -15.65 1.21
C THR A 320 4.18 -16.37 1.18
N THR A 321 5.25 -15.66 0.81
CA THR A 321 6.64 -16.15 0.78
C THR A 321 7.55 -15.22 1.55
N HIS A 322 8.73 -15.71 1.92
CA HIS A 322 9.81 -14.90 2.53
C HIS A 322 9.37 -14.13 3.78
N GLN A 323 8.49 -14.75 4.58
CA GLN A 323 8.03 -14.15 5.83
C GLN A 323 9.04 -14.47 6.93
N ARG A 324 9.73 -13.43 7.42
CA ARG A 324 10.60 -13.57 8.58
C ARG A 324 9.79 -13.65 9.85
N LEU A 325 9.98 -14.71 10.63
CA LEU A 325 9.39 -14.85 11.95
C LEU A 325 10.04 -13.85 12.93
N SER A 326 9.24 -13.28 13.82
CA SER A 326 9.67 -12.34 14.85
C SER A 326 8.62 -12.26 15.98
N ASP A 327 8.85 -11.40 16.95
CA ASP A 327 7.87 -10.98 17.97
C ASP A 327 6.68 -10.20 17.36
N LYS A 328 6.79 -9.76 16.11
CA LYS A 328 5.69 -9.11 15.38
C LYS A 328 4.84 -10.14 14.67
N PRO A 329 3.49 -10.04 14.79
CA PRO A 329 2.58 -11.02 14.21
C PRO A 329 2.55 -10.95 12.68
N ILE A 330 2.59 -12.13 12.04
CA ILE A 330 2.19 -12.32 10.65
C ILE A 330 0.74 -12.78 10.68
N THR A 331 -0.20 -11.93 10.24
CA THR A 331 -1.64 -12.22 10.34
C THR A 331 -2.31 -12.26 8.98
N PHE A 332 -3.16 -13.26 8.75
CA PHE A 332 -3.95 -13.44 7.53
C PHE A 332 -5.27 -14.15 7.84
N THR A 333 -6.25 -13.99 6.95
CA THR A 333 -7.56 -14.66 7.06
C THR A 333 -7.67 -15.73 5.98
N LEU A 334 -8.09 -16.93 6.39
CA LEU A 334 -8.27 -18.09 5.51
C LEU A 334 -9.75 -18.42 5.40
N LYS A 335 -10.22 -18.63 4.18
CA LYS A 335 -11.56 -19.15 3.94
C LYS A 335 -11.57 -20.66 4.07
N VAL A 336 -12.43 -21.19 4.93
CA VAL A 336 -12.60 -22.63 5.12
C VAL A 336 -13.69 -23.15 4.18
N GLU A 337 -13.29 -23.95 3.20
CA GLU A 337 -14.20 -24.49 2.19
C GLU A 337 -15.07 -25.61 2.80
N ALA A 338 -16.40 -25.43 2.71
CA ALA A 338 -17.35 -26.45 3.10
C ALA A 338 -17.24 -27.69 2.19
N GLY A 339 -17.47 -28.88 2.76
CA GLY A 339 -17.39 -30.14 2.01
C GLY A 339 -15.96 -30.64 1.73
N LYS A 340 -14.95 -29.84 1.99
CA LYS A 340 -13.56 -30.29 1.92
C LYS A 340 -13.17 -31.03 3.21
N LYS A 341 -12.68 -32.24 3.06
CA LYS A 341 -12.30 -33.08 4.21
C LYS A 341 -11.28 -32.41 5.14
N ARG A 342 -10.39 -31.60 4.57
CA ARG A 342 -9.40 -30.79 5.27
C ARG A 342 -9.05 -29.57 4.45
N ASN A 343 -9.01 -28.40 5.08
CA ASN A 343 -8.41 -27.19 4.55
C ASN A 343 -7.05 -27.07 5.24
N GLU A 344 -5.96 -27.25 4.51
CA GLU A 344 -4.62 -27.42 5.08
C GLU A 344 -3.79 -26.14 4.94
N LEU A 345 -3.25 -25.65 6.04
CA LEU A 345 -2.25 -24.60 6.11
C LEU A 345 -0.89 -25.25 6.40
N VAL A 346 0.03 -25.13 5.46
CA VAL A 346 1.39 -25.66 5.51
C VAL A 346 2.36 -24.51 5.80
N MET A 347 3.20 -24.66 6.82
CA MET A 347 4.35 -23.82 7.07
C MET A 347 5.60 -24.48 6.45
N TYR A 348 6.17 -23.83 5.45
CA TYR A 348 7.38 -24.28 4.76
C TYR A 348 8.57 -23.43 5.22
N ALA A 349 9.59 -24.06 5.82
CA ALA A 349 10.82 -23.39 6.22
C ALA A 349 11.71 -23.08 5.01
N GLU A 350 11.99 -21.80 4.73
CA GLU A 350 12.88 -21.40 3.65
C GLU A 350 14.35 -21.44 4.07
N ASN A 351 14.62 -21.18 5.34
CA ASN A 351 15.90 -21.36 6.01
C ASN A 351 15.64 -21.96 7.39
N LEU A 352 16.63 -22.20 8.19
CA LEU A 352 16.50 -22.72 9.57
C LEU A 352 17.07 -21.76 10.61
N GLY A 353 17.19 -20.47 10.28
CA GLY A 353 17.79 -19.51 11.20
C GLY A 353 19.17 -19.92 11.72
N SER A 354 19.48 -19.45 12.89
CA SER A 354 20.71 -19.87 13.63
C SER A 354 20.45 -21.06 14.55
N ILE A 355 19.20 -21.37 14.88
CA ILE A 355 18.79 -22.40 15.85
C ILE A 355 17.68 -23.29 15.26
N PRO A 356 18.02 -24.36 14.50
CA PRO A 356 17.00 -25.27 13.94
C PRO A 356 16.23 -26.05 15.03
N PRO A 357 14.93 -26.41 14.75
CA PRO A 357 14.14 -26.15 13.56
C PRO A 357 13.46 -24.79 13.55
N ASN A 358 12.93 -24.31 12.39
CA ASN A 358 12.01 -23.18 12.37
C ASN A 358 10.79 -23.49 13.21
N THR A 359 10.53 -22.64 14.19
CA THR A 359 9.40 -22.80 15.10
C THR A 359 8.58 -21.52 15.17
N ALA A 360 7.27 -21.68 15.20
CA ALA A 360 6.35 -20.55 15.33
C ALA A 360 5.22 -20.85 16.33
N LEU A 361 4.82 -19.82 17.09
CA LEU A 361 3.55 -19.82 17.78
C LEU A 361 2.46 -19.41 16.78
N MET A 362 1.52 -20.32 16.52
CA MET A 362 0.36 -20.05 15.68
C MET A 362 -0.86 -19.83 16.55
N VAL A 363 -1.47 -18.65 16.44
CA VAL A 363 -2.71 -18.27 17.10
C VAL A 363 -3.81 -18.19 16.06
N ILE A 364 -4.91 -18.91 16.30
CA ILE A 364 -6.02 -19.02 15.35
C ILE A 364 -7.30 -18.54 16.04
N TYR A 365 -8.03 -17.67 15.38
CA TYR A 365 -9.34 -17.19 15.81
C TYR A 365 -10.43 -17.71 14.88
N ASP A 366 -11.44 -18.36 15.45
CA ASP A 366 -12.70 -18.78 14.85
C ASP A 366 -13.83 -18.01 15.53
N GLY A 367 -14.15 -16.83 15.04
CA GLY A 367 -15.00 -15.87 15.71
C GLY A 367 -14.41 -15.48 17.09
N LYS A 368 -15.08 -15.85 18.17
CA LYS A 368 -14.60 -15.60 19.56
C LYS A 368 -13.73 -16.72 20.10
N LYS A 369 -13.64 -17.88 19.42
CA LYS A 369 -12.81 -18.99 19.85
C LYS A 369 -11.36 -18.76 19.45
N ARG A 370 -10.44 -19.03 20.37
CA ARG A 370 -9.00 -18.87 20.19
C ARG A 370 -8.30 -20.21 20.41
N TYR A 371 -7.46 -20.58 19.46
CA TYR A 371 -6.61 -21.75 19.54
C TYR A 371 -5.14 -21.31 19.44
N GLU A 372 -4.30 -21.95 20.25
CA GLU A 372 -2.85 -21.74 20.21
C GLU A 372 -2.17 -23.08 20.00
N LEU A 373 -1.12 -23.06 19.18
CA LEU A 373 -0.27 -24.23 18.96
C LEU A 373 1.12 -23.77 18.50
N ASN A 374 2.12 -24.59 18.85
CA ASN A 374 3.45 -24.46 18.28
C ASN A 374 3.52 -25.32 17.01
N ILE A 375 4.02 -24.71 15.93
CA ILE A 375 4.25 -25.39 14.65
C ILE A 375 5.74 -25.35 14.36
N SER A 376 6.25 -26.42 13.80
CA SER A 376 7.68 -26.57 13.47
C SER A 376 7.84 -27.07 12.04
N SER A 377 8.89 -26.62 11.37
CA SER A 377 9.28 -27.05 10.04
C SER A 377 10.78 -27.18 9.92
N THR A 378 11.22 -28.13 9.13
CA THR A 378 12.63 -28.42 8.87
C THR A 378 12.92 -28.40 7.38
N THR A 379 14.16 -28.71 6.99
CA THR A 379 14.50 -28.93 5.57
C THR A 379 13.85 -30.19 4.98
N ASN A 380 13.32 -31.08 5.81
CA ASN A 380 12.78 -32.41 5.40
C ASN A 380 11.28 -32.52 5.65
N SER A 381 10.72 -31.75 6.58
CA SER A 381 9.30 -31.78 6.94
C SER A 381 8.70 -30.40 7.08
N ASN A 382 7.41 -30.30 6.76
CA ASN A 382 6.60 -29.11 6.94
C ASN A 382 5.58 -29.35 8.05
N GLY A 383 5.43 -28.40 8.96
CA GLY A 383 4.29 -28.40 9.88
C GLY A 383 2.99 -28.05 9.17
N VAL A 384 1.92 -28.78 9.49
CA VAL A 384 0.59 -28.57 8.89
C VAL A 384 -0.48 -28.43 9.95
N VAL A 385 -1.35 -27.45 9.77
CA VAL A 385 -2.60 -27.30 10.52
C VAL A 385 -3.77 -27.44 9.57
N ALA A 386 -4.74 -28.28 9.90
CA ALA A 386 -5.92 -28.50 9.09
C ALA A 386 -7.18 -27.90 9.76
N PHE A 387 -8.07 -27.33 8.96
CA PHE A 387 -9.37 -26.83 9.40
C PHE A 387 -10.49 -27.67 8.79
N THR A 388 -11.52 -27.93 9.56
CA THR A 388 -12.76 -28.60 9.12
C THR A 388 -13.94 -27.77 9.57
N LEU A 389 -14.79 -27.36 8.61
CA LEU A 389 -16.02 -26.67 8.97
C LEU A 389 -16.99 -27.69 9.63
N LYS A 390 -17.55 -27.33 10.78
CA LYS A 390 -18.58 -28.13 11.43
C LYS A 390 -19.87 -28.02 10.62
N GLU A 391 -20.53 -29.14 10.43
CA GLU A 391 -21.87 -29.25 9.83
C GLU A 391 -22.96 -28.67 10.76
#